data_95567e19985a5780c9bfa3007d14e559
#
_entry.id   95567e19985a5780c9bfa3007d14e559
#
_cell.length_a   1.000
_cell.length_b   1.000
_cell.length_c   1.000
_cell.angle_alpha   90.00
_cell.angle_beta   90.00
_cell.angle_gamma   90.00
#
_symmetry.space_group_name_H-M   'P 1'
#
loop_
_entity.id
_entity.type
_entity.pdbx_description
1 polymer ?
#
loop_
_entity_poly.entity_id
_entity_poly.type
_entity_poly.pdbx_seq_one_letter_code
_entity_poly.pdbx_strand_id
1 'polypeptide(L)'
;RRLNKHFADKEIILENVIYKKQKQKAQDKNRIANKSFREFARLENALSEFAKEQLKIYKEYSQALKELNISPLKKNTKTSGVGVMQISDLHGNELVDLPHNKYDFNIMAKRLKLYVTQCIEDFKLKKYKKVAMLFTGDLLNSDRRLDELLNASTNRAKATSLMRHILLQVILEVRNAG
;
A
#
# COMPACT_ATOMS: atom_id res chain seq x y z
N ARG A 1 -30.94 69.57 -18.11
CA ARG A 1 -30.60 69.18 -16.71
C ARG A 1 -31.11 67.78 -16.32
N ARG A 2 -32.32 67.35 -16.71
CA ARG A 2 -32.86 65.97 -16.35
C ARG A 2 -32.13 64.84 -17.05
N LEU A 3 -31.71 65.00 -18.30
CA LEU A 3 -30.97 63.96 -19.06
C LEU A 3 -29.60 63.64 -18.45
N ASN A 4 -28.84 64.67 -18.04
CA ASN A 4 -27.53 64.47 -17.41
C ASN A 4 -27.62 63.71 -16.05
N LYS A 5 -28.68 63.97 -15.28
CA LYS A 5 -28.89 63.23 -14.03
C LYS A 5 -29.20 61.73 -14.29
N HIS A 6 -29.96 61.41 -15.31
CA HIS A 6 -30.30 60.03 -15.67
C HIS A 6 -29.08 59.22 -16.19
N PHE A 7 -28.13 59.87 -16.87
CA PHE A 7 -26.87 59.24 -17.27
C PHE A 7 -25.95 59.01 -16.09
N ALA A 8 -25.83 59.97 -15.18
CA ALA A 8 -25.04 59.83 -13.96
C ALA A 8 -25.55 58.68 -13.04
N ASP A 9 -26.88 58.57 -12.90
CA ASP A 9 -27.49 57.48 -12.13
C ASP A 9 -27.21 56.10 -12.74
N LYS A 10 -27.19 55.98 -14.07
CA LYS A 10 -26.84 54.72 -14.77
C LYS A 10 -25.36 54.37 -14.59
N GLU A 11 -24.48 55.33 -14.63
CA GLU A 11 -23.02 55.12 -14.44
C GLU A 11 -22.72 54.62 -13.04
N ILE A 12 -23.33 55.22 -12.00
CA ILE A 12 -23.22 54.74 -10.61
C ILE A 12 -23.78 53.32 -10.45
N ILE A 13 -24.87 53.00 -11.11
CA ILE A 13 -25.43 51.63 -11.07
C ILE A 13 -24.46 50.65 -11.71
N LEU A 14 -23.85 51.00 -12.84
CA LEU A 14 -22.89 50.13 -13.56
C LEU A 14 -21.62 49.86 -12.70
N GLU A 15 -21.10 50.93 -12.11
CA GLU A 15 -19.94 50.82 -11.18
C GLU A 15 -20.25 49.91 -10.01
N ASN A 16 -21.38 50.05 -9.38
CA ASN A 16 -21.85 49.20 -8.30
C ASN A 16 -21.98 47.73 -8.71
N VAL A 17 -22.44 47.46 -9.92
CA VAL A 17 -22.53 46.11 -10.47
C VAL A 17 -21.15 45.52 -10.71
N ILE A 18 -20.23 46.29 -11.28
CA ILE A 18 -18.85 45.90 -11.50
C ILE A 18 -18.17 45.56 -10.18
N TYR A 19 -18.28 46.46 -9.18
CA TYR A 19 -17.73 46.27 -7.84
C TYR A 19 -18.26 44.98 -7.17
N LYS A 20 -19.56 44.74 -7.21
CA LYS A 20 -20.18 43.54 -6.67
C LYS A 20 -19.65 42.27 -7.36
N LYS A 21 -19.50 42.29 -8.70
CA LYS A 21 -18.91 41.15 -9.44
C LYS A 21 -17.45 40.89 -9.08
N GLN A 22 -16.64 41.94 -8.90
CA GLN A 22 -15.26 41.81 -8.49
C GLN A 22 -15.15 41.24 -7.07
N LYS A 23 -15.97 41.72 -6.14
CA LYS A 23 -16.06 41.21 -4.78
C LYS A 23 -16.46 39.73 -4.75
N GLN A 24 -17.46 39.35 -5.56
CA GLN A 24 -17.88 37.97 -5.68
C GLN A 24 -16.76 37.06 -6.21
N LYS A 25 -16.08 37.49 -7.29
CA LYS A 25 -14.93 36.74 -7.83
C LYS A 25 -13.81 36.55 -6.81
N ALA A 26 -13.52 37.59 -6.00
CA ALA A 26 -12.50 37.49 -4.94
C ALA A 26 -12.92 36.50 -3.84
N GLN A 27 -14.19 36.53 -3.45
CA GLN A 27 -14.74 35.57 -2.47
C GLN A 27 -14.69 34.12 -2.98
N ASP A 28 -15.06 33.91 -4.26
CA ASP A 28 -15.02 32.58 -4.87
C ASP A 28 -13.59 32.03 -4.99
N LYS A 29 -12.63 32.88 -5.35
CA LYS A 29 -11.20 32.51 -5.33
C LYS A 29 -10.72 32.08 -3.94
N ASN A 30 -11.06 32.87 -2.91
CA ASN A 30 -10.69 32.53 -1.53
C ASN A 30 -11.38 31.24 -1.07
N ARG A 31 -12.62 31.01 -1.45
CA ARG A 31 -13.35 29.78 -1.11
C ARG A 31 -12.70 28.55 -1.76
N ILE A 32 -12.28 28.64 -3.02
CA ILE A 32 -11.58 27.55 -3.74
C ILE A 32 -10.21 27.30 -3.07
N ALA A 33 -9.43 28.36 -2.81
CA ALA A 33 -8.15 28.24 -2.15
C ALA A 33 -8.27 27.57 -0.76
N ASN A 34 -9.23 28.01 0.05
CA ASN A 34 -9.46 27.43 1.38
C ASN A 34 -9.92 25.98 1.30
N LYS A 35 -10.66 25.57 0.26
CA LYS A 35 -11.05 24.19 0.05
C LYS A 35 -9.83 23.32 -0.27
N SER A 36 -8.98 23.76 -1.19
CA SER A 36 -7.74 23.04 -1.54
C SER A 36 -6.77 22.93 -0.37
N PHE A 37 -6.61 23.97 0.44
CA PHE A 37 -5.80 23.93 1.68
C PHE A 37 -6.34 22.92 2.69
N ARG A 38 -7.65 22.82 2.86
CA ARG A 38 -8.24 21.82 3.76
C ARG A 38 -8.07 20.40 3.26
N GLU A 39 -8.16 20.19 1.95
CA GLU A 39 -7.92 18.87 1.33
C GLU A 39 -6.44 18.48 1.48
N PHE A 40 -5.53 19.42 1.25
CA PHE A 40 -4.10 19.20 1.44
C PHE A 40 -3.76 18.87 2.90
N ALA A 41 -4.28 19.61 3.86
CA ALA A 41 -4.09 19.35 5.29
C ALA A 41 -4.65 17.98 5.72
N ARG A 42 -5.76 17.54 5.14
CA ARG A 42 -6.31 16.19 5.37
C ARG A 42 -5.39 15.10 4.85
N LEU A 43 -4.84 15.28 3.65
CA LEU A 43 -3.87 14.36 3.06
C LEU A 43 -2.58 14.31 3.88
N GLU A 44 -2.06 15.44 4.31
CA GLU A 44 -0.86 15.53 5.13
C GLU A 44 -1.05 14.84 6.49
N ASN A 45 -2.20 15.05 7.15
CA ASN A 45 -2.54 14.37 8.39
C ASN A 45 -2.67 12.86 8.18
N ALA A 46 -3.35 12.41 7.12
CA ALA A 46 -3.49 10.99 6.81
C ALA A 46 -2.13 10.32 6.51
N LEU A 47 -1.23 11.01 5.79
CA LEU A 47 0.14 10.54 5.56
C LEU A 47 0.95 10.48 6.85
N SER A 48 0.79 11.47 7.73
CA SER A 48 1.47 11.50 9.03
C SER A 48 1.01 10.36 9.95
N GLU A 49 -0.29 10.11 10.01
CA GLU A 49 -0.85 8.99 10.77
C GLU A 49 -0.38 7.64 10.20
N PHE A 50 -0.41 7.49 8.90
CA PHE A 50 0.12 6.31 8.23
C PHE A 50 1.60 6.08 8.53
N ALA A 51 2.42 7.14 8.48
CA ALA A 51 3.84 7.06 8.81
C ALA A 51 4.08 6.65 10.27
N LYS A 52 3.28 7.18 11.21
CA LYS A 52 3.33 6.80 12.63
C LYS A 52 2.96 5.33 12.84
N GLU A 53 1.92 4.86 12.17
CA GLU A 53 1.49 3.46 12.23
C GLU A 53 2.58 2.53 11.65
N GLN A 54 3.18 2.88 10.53
CA GLN A 54 4.30 2.13 9.94
C GLN A 54 5.52 2.09 10.88
N LEU A 55 5.85 3.21 11.53
CA LEU A 55 6.94 3.25 12.52
C LEU A 55 6.66 2.38 13.75
N LYS A 56 5.41 2.33 14.22
CA LYS A 56 5.00 1.47 15.31
C LYS A 56 5.18 0.00 14.94
N ILE A 57 4.64 -0.40 13.79
CA ILE A 57 4.79 -1.74 13.24
C ILE A 57 6.27 -2.10 13.09
N TYR A 58 7.08 -1.19 12.53
CA TYR A 58 8.53 -1.42 12.37
C TYR A 58 9.25 -1.63 13.71
N LYS A 59 8.89 -0.87 14.75
CA LYS A 59 9.47 -1.04 16.11
C LYS A 59 9.08 -2.39 16.70
N GLU A 60 7.81 -2.79 16.60
CA GLU A 60 7.33 -4.09 17.07
C GLU A 60 8.05 -5.24 16.38
N TYR A 61 8.24 -5.17 15.05
CA TYR A 61 9.02 -6.18 14.32
C TYR A 61 10.51 -6.17 14.64
N SER A 62 11.09 -4.98 14.78
CA SER A 62 12.50 -4.85 15.17
C SER A 62 12.76 -5.47 16.53
N GLN A 63 11.82 -5.35 17.45
CA GLN A 63 11.88 -5.95 18.77
C GLN A 63 11.72 -7.48 18.70
N ALA A 64 10.72 -7.97 17.99
CA ALA A 64 10.51 -9.39 17.75
C ALA A 64 11.71 -10.06 17.05
N LEU A 65 12.35 -9.37 16.09
CA LEU A 65 13.56 -9.87 15.42
C LEU A 65 14.77 -9.91 16.36
N LYS A 66 14.89 -9.00 17.34
CA LYS A 66 15.94 -9.04 18.36
C LYS A 66 15.75 -10.20 19.34
N GLU A 67 14.50 -10.48 19.72
CA GLU A 67 14.13 -11.59 20.59
C GLU A 67 14.37 -12.96 19.94
N LEU A 68 14.31 -13.04 18.61
CA LEU A 68 14.56 -14.27 17.85
C LEU A 68 16.02 -14.76 17.87
N ASN A 69 16.93 -14.05 18.55
CA ASN A 69 18.33 -14.40 18.75
C ASN A 69 18.95 -15.11 17.53
N ILE A 70 19.16 -14.33 16.44
CA ILE A 70 19.61 -14.83 15.14
C ILE A 70 21.07 -15.30 15.27
N SER A 71 21.27 -16.50 15.77
CA SER A 71 22.59 -17.14 15.72
C SER A 71 22.95 -17.42 14.25
N PRO A 72 24.16 -17.11 13.81
CA PRO A 72 24.59 -17.48 12.46
C PRO A 72 24.50 -19.00 12.30
N LEU A 73 23.95 -19.44 11.16
CA LEU A 73 23.85 -20.85 10.82
C LEU A 73 25.22 -21.51 10.94
N LYS A 74 25.39 -22.44 11.88
CA LYS A 74 26.60 -23.23 11.96
C LYS A 74 26.81 -23.97 10.64
N LYS A 75 27.92 -23.72 9.96
CA LYS A 75 28.26 -24.41 8.72
C LYS A 75 28.40 -25.92 9.02
N ASN A 76 27.41 -26.68 8.68
CA ASN A 76 27.46 -28.14 8.82
C ASN A 76 27.83 -28.74 7.47
N THR A 77 29.04 -29.27 7.37
CA THR A 77 29.78 -29.61 6.15
C THR A 77 29.37 -30.94 5.51
N LYS A 78 28.37 -31.66 6.00
CA LYS A 78 28.05 -33.04 5.56
C LYS A 78 26.70 -33.23 4.87
N THR A 79 26.13 -32.25 4.25
CA THR A 79 24.85 -32.42 3.49
C THR A 79 25.05 -32.19 2.02
N SER A 80 24.60 -33.15 1.23
CA SER A 80 24.76 -33.21 -0.23
C SER A 80 23.68 -32.47 -1.00
N GLY A 81 22.78 -31.72 -0.37
CA GLY A 81 21.69 -31.05 -1.07
C GLY A 81 21.23 -29.73 -0.42
N VAL A 82 20.63 -28.88 -1.23
CA VAL A 82 19.98 -27.63 -0.83
C VAL A 82 18.52 -27.71 -1.26
N GLY A 83 17.59 -27.50 -0.34
CA GLY A 83 16.19 -27.28 -0.68
C GLY A 83 16.03 -25.94 -1.37
N VAL A 84 15.27 -25.88 -2.45
CA VAL A 84 14.94 -24.63 -3.13
C VAL A 84 13.45 -24.44 -3.08
N MET A 85 13.00 -23.30 -2.56
CA MET A 85 11.62 -22.86 -2.54
C MET A 85 11.50 -21.59 -3.36
N GLN A 86 10.67 -21.60 -4.40
CA GLN A 86 10.41 -20.46 -5.24
C GLN A 86 9.00 -19.94 -5.00
N ILE A 87 8.89 -18.64 -4.80
CA ILE A 87 7.63 -17.92 -4.63
C ILE A 87 7.60 -16.84 -5.71
N SER A 88 6.62 -16.94 -6.62
CA SER A 88 6.46 -15.98 -7.72
C SER A 88 4.98 -15.73 -8.01
N ASP A 89 4.70 -14.65 -8.70
CA ASP A 89 3.40 -14.34 -9.31
C ASP A 89 2.22 -14.41 -8.32
N LEU A 90 2.42 -13.85 -7.14
CA LEU A 90 1.40 -13.84 -6.08
C LEU A 90 0.27 -12.86 -6.38
N HIS A 91 0.52 -11.78 -7.12
CA HIS A 91 -0.46 -10.73 -7.42
C HIS A 91 -1.29 -10.32 -6.19
N GLY A 92 -0.62 -10.10 -5.06
CA GLY A 92 -1.24 -10.07 -3.73
C GLY A 92 -2.28 -8.97 -3.51
N ASN A 93 -2.34 -7.95 -4.35
CA ASN A 93 -3.34 -6.89 -4.30
C ASN A 93 -4.52 -7.13 -5.25
N GLU A 94 -4.55 -8.25 -5.95
CA GLU A 94 -5.63 -8.58 -6.87
C GLU A 94 -6.87 -9.00 -6.09
N LEU A 95 -8.03 -8.49 -6.51
CA LEU A 95 -9.34 -8.88 -6.03
C LEU A 95 -10.09 -9.57 -7.18
N VAL A 96 -10.36 -10.84 -7.02
CA VAL A 96 -11.23 -11.60 -7.93
C VAL A 96 -12.42 -12.11 -7.13
N ASP A 97 -13.62 -11.72 -7.55
CA ASP A 97 -14.88 -12.19 -6.94
C ASP A 97 -15.83 -12.69 -8.04
N LEU A 98 -15.54 -13.85 -8.55
CA LEU A 98 -16.34 -14.57 -9.54
C LEU A 98 -17.04 -15.77 -8.90
N PRO A 99 -18.15 -16.28 -9.46
CA PRO A 99 -18.88 -17.41 -8.89
C PRO A 99 -18.02 -18.64 -8.62
N HIS A 100 -17.02 -18.90 -9.46
CA HIS A 100 -16.16 -20.08 -9.38
C HIS A 100 -14.69 -19.76 -9.10
N ASN A 101 -14.33 -18.48 -8.91
CA ASN A 101 -12.96 -18.08 -8.60
C ASN A 101 -12.95 -16.87 -7.69
N LYS A 102 -12.35 -17.04 -6.51
CA LYS A 102 -12.16 -15.97 -5.54
C LYS A 102 -10.68 -15.84 -5.23
N TYR A 103 -10.22 -14.60 -5.19
CA TYR A 103 -8.85 -14.29 -4.83
C TYR A 103 -8.78 -12.95 -4.11
N ASP A 104 -8.08 -12.92 -3.00
CA ASP A 104 -7.77 -11.77 -2.19
C ASP A 104 -6.53 -12.04 -1.34
N PHE A 105 -6.09 -11.08 -0.52
CA PHE A 105 -4.96 -11.26 0.38
C PHE A 105 -5.12 -12.44 1.34
N ASN A 106 -6.33 -12.73 1.83
CA ASN A 106 -6.56 -13.82 2.78
C ASN A 106 -6.42 -15.18 2.11
N ILE A 107 -6.98 -15.30 0.90
CA ILE A 107 -6.88 -16.53 0.11
C ILE A 107 -5.44 -16.76 -0.30
N MET A 108 -4.74 -15.72 -0.78
CA MET A 108 -3.32 -15.78 -1.09
C MET A 108 -2.50 -16.24 0.13
N ALA A 109 -2.68 -15.63 1.28
CA ALA A 109 -1.95 -15.99 2.50
C ALA A 109 -2.19 -17.44 2.92
N LYS A 110 -3.45 -17.93 2.82
CA LYS A 110 -3.78 -19.33 3.10
C LYS A 110 -3.09 -20.30 2.13
N ARG A 111 -3.13 -20.00 0.82
CA ARG A 111 -2.47 -20.82 -0.21
C ARG A 111 -0.95 -20.84 -0.01
N LEU A 112 -0.37 -19.67 0.26
CA LEU A 112 1.06 -19.54 0.53
C LEU A 112 1.48 -20.31 1.78
N LYS A 113 0.69 -20.24 2.85
CA LYS A 113 0.94 -21.03 4.07
C LYS A 113 0.93 -22.52 3.80
N LEU A 114 -0.05 -23.04 3.06
CA LEU A 114 -0.09 -24.44 2.67
C LEU A 114 1.15 -24.85 1.88
N TYR A 115 1.53 -24.07 0.88
CA TYR A 115 2.72 -24.30 0.07
C TYR A 115 3.99 -24.34 0.93
N VAL A 116 4.17 -23.36 1.81
CA VAL A 116 5.33 -23.28 2.71
C VAL A 116 5.38 -24.48 3.65
N THR A 117 4.25 -24.86 4.25
CA THR A 117 4.17 -26.04 5.13
C THR A 117 4.59 -27.29 4.38
N GLN A 118 4.07 -27.52 3.17
CA GLN A 118 4.43 -28.67 2.34
C GLN A 118 5.92 -28.69 1.98
N CYS A 119 6.48 -27.55 1.58
CA CYS A 119 7.91 -27.44 1.31
C CYS A 119 8.75 -27.76 2.55
N ILE A 120 8.35 -27.29 3.72
CA ILE A 120 9.07 -27.59 4.99
C ILE A 120 9.05 -29.09 5.28
N GLU A 121 7.91 -29.75 5.13
CA GLU A 121 7.76 -31.20 5.30
C GLU A 121 8.65 -31.98 4.33
N ASP A 122 8.65 -31.59 3.05
CA ASP A 122 9.49 -32.22 2.03
C ASP A 122 10.98 -32.02 2.33
N PHE A 123 11.39 -30.82 2.77
CA PHE A 123 12.77 -30.55 3.12
C PHE A 123 13.22 -31.33 4.35
N LYS A 124 12.35 -31.51 5.34
CA LYS A 124 12.62 -32.38 6.52
C LYS A 124 12.72 -33.83 6.13
N LEU A 125 11.82 -34.32 5.28
CA LEU A 125 11.86 -35.69 4.79
C LEU A 125 13.17 -35.99 4.03
N LYS A 126 13.61 -35.05 3.19
CA LYS A 126 14.89 -35.14 2.44
C LYS A 126 16.11 -34.79 3.28
N LYS A 127 15.94 -34.38 4.53
CA LYS A 127 17.01 -34.01 5.45
C LYS A 127 17.90 -32.87 4.93
N TYR A 128 17.35 -31.94 4.15
CA TYR A 128 18.08 -30.75 3.71
C TYR A 128 18.39 -29.85 4.91
N LYS A 129 19.65 -29.44 5.05
CA LYS A 129 20.09 -28.52 6.09
C LYS A 129 20.27 -27.08 5.61
N LYS A 130 20.05 -26.85 4.34
CA LYS A 130 20.09 -25.52 3.72
C LYS A 130 18.87 -25.38 2.84
N VAL A 131 18.25 -24.21 2.92
CA VAL A 131 17.13 -23.84 2.06
C VAL A 131 17.45 -22.51 1.41
N ALA A 132 17.30 -22.45 0.08
CA ALA A 132 17.34 -21.24 -0.69
C ALA A 132 15.89 -20.81 -0.98
N MET A 133 15.53 -19.60 -0.62
CA MET A 133 14.24 -19.01 -0.93
C MET A 133 14.43 -18.01 -2.06
N LEU A 134 13.70 -18.20 -3.14
CA LEU A 134 13.71 -17.34 -4.32
C LEU A 134 12.38 -16.62 -4.40
N PHE A 135 12.43 -15.30 -4.38
CA PHE A 135 11.28 -14.43 -4.63
C PHE A 135 11.42 -13.86 -6.03
N THR A 136 10.60 -14.35 -6.95
CA THR A 136 10.67 -13.99 -8.38
C THR A 136 9.26 -13.64 -8.89
N GLY A 137 9.20 -12.87 -9.98
CA GLY A 137 7.93 -12.48 -10.59
C GLY A 137 7.14 -11.43 -9.81
N ASP A 138 5.86 -11.31 -10.14
CA ASP A 138 4.99 -10.24 -9.67
C ASP A 138 4.37 -10.60 -8.30
N LEU A 139 4.99 -10.14 -7.22
CA LEU A 139 4.47 -10.32 -5.86
C LEU A 139 3.22 -9.47 -5.60
N LEU A 140 3.12 -8.31 -6.24
CA LEU A 140 1.97 -7.41 -6.21
C LEU A 140 1.57 -7.05 -7.63
N ASN A 141 0.28 -6.79 -7.86
CA ASN A 141 -0.20 -6.24 -9.12
C ASN A 141 0.52 -4.94 -9.47
N SER A 142 0.72 -4.70 -10.76
CA SER A 142 1.20 -3.44 -11.28
C SER A 142 0.14 -2.34 -11.08
N ASP A 143 0.57 -1.09 -10.99
CA ASP A 143 -0.30 0.09 -11.02
C ASP A 143 -0.22 0.83 -12.36
N ARG A 144 0.39 0.20 -13.37
CA ARG A 144 0.54 0.76 -14.72
C ARG A 144 -0.62 0.45 -15.64
N ARG A 145 -1.41 -0.57 -15.33
CA ARG A 145 -2.54 -1.02 -16.14
C ARG A 145 -3.84 -0.69 -15.44
N LEU A 146 -4.80 -0.18 -16.20
CA LEU A 146 -6.08 0.26 -15.67
C LEU A 146 -6.90 -0.90 -15.09
N ASP A 147 -6.87 -2.05 -15.72
CA ASP A 147 -7.53 -3.28 -15.26
C ASP A 147 -6.99 -3.75 -13.90
N GLU A 148 -5.69 -3.69 -13.70
CA GLU A 148 -5.05 -4.04 -12.42
C GLU A 148 -5.37 -3.02 -11.31
N LEU A 149 -5.47 -1.73 -11.65
CA LEU A 149 -5.90 -0.68 -10.72
C LEU A 149 -7.36 -0.83 -10.30
N LEU A 150 -8.24 -1.18 -11.23
CA LEU A 150 -9.67 -1.37 -10.96
C LEU A 150 -9.93 -2.62 -10.10
N ASN A 151 -9.11 -3.64 -10.23
CA ASN A 151 -9.19 -4.89 -9.48
C ASN A 151 -8.32 -4.87 -8.20
N ALA A 152 -7.75 -3.74 -7.84
CA ALA A 152 -6.94 -3.64 -6.63
C ALA A 152 -7.80 -3.67 -5.36
N SER A 153 -7.52 -4.60 -4.45
CA SER A 153 -8.24 -4.74 -3.18
C SER A 153 -7.97 -3.57 -2.21
N THR A 154 -6.81 -2.92 -2.35
CA THR A 154 -6.43 -1.77 -1.53
C THR A 154 -5.38 -0.89 -2.23
N ASN A 155 -5.05 0.27 -1.65
CA ASN A 155 -4.02 1.14 -2.21
C ASN A 155 -2.63 0.50 -2.14
N ARG A 156 -1.73 0.96 -3.01
CA ARG A 156 -0.37 0.42 -3.17
C ARG A 156 0.44 0.39 -1.86
N ALA A 157 0.37 1.45 -1.07
CA ALA A 157 1.14 1.54 0.17
C ALA A 157 0.71 0.47 1.18
N LYS A 158 -0.59 0.29 1.36
CA LYS A 158 -1.14 -0.75 2.24
C LYS A 158 -0.86 -2.15 1.70
N ALA A 159 -0.99 -2.36 0.39
CA ALA A 159 -0.67 -3.62 -0.26
C ALA A 159 0.80 -4.01 -0.03
N THR A 160 1.73 -3.07 -0.22
CA THR A 160 3.16 -3.29 0.02
C THR A 160 3.44 -3.66 1.49
N SER A 161 2.79 -2.97 2.43
CA SER A 161 2.94 -3.27 3.85
C SER A 161 2.43 -4.67 4.21
N LEU A 162 1.26 -5.04 3.72
CA LEU A 162 0.68 -6.37 3.92
C LEU A 162 1.56 -7.47 3.32
N MET A 163 2.01 -7.29 2.08
CA MET A 163 2.89 -8.25 1.41
C MET A 163 4.20 -8.46 2.16
N ARG A 164 4.85 -7.35 2.57
CA ARG A 164 6.07 -7.42 3.39
C ARG A 164 5.85 -8.25 4.66
N HIS A 165 4.71 -8.05 5.32
CA HIS A 165 4.35 -8.77 6.52
C HIS A 165 4.22 -10.28 6.26
N ILE A 166 3.47 -10.65 5.23
CA ILE A 166 3.26 -12.05 4.84
C ILE A 166 4.59 -12.72 4.48
N LEU A 167 5.42 -12.07 3.67
CA LEU A 167 6.71 -12.63 3.27
C LEU A 167 7.67 -12.79 4.45
N LEU A 168 7.66 -11.84 5.40
CA LEU A 168 8.43 -11.96 6.62
C LEU A 168 8.01 -13.17 7.45
N GLN A 169 6.70 -13.41 7.60
CA GLN A 169 6.19 -14.59 8.29
C GLN A 169 6.64 -15.88 7.61
N VAL A 170 6.59 -15.95 6.28
CA VAL A 170 7.09 -17.08 5.51
C VAL A 170 8.57 -17.36 5.79
N ILE A 171 9.40 -16.31 5.75
CA ILE A 171 10.84 -16.43 6.04
C ILE A 171 11.06 -16.97 7.46
N LEU A 172 10.31 -16.46 8.44
CA LEU A 172 10.41 -16.91 9.82
C LEU A 172 9.94 -18.36 10.01
N GLU A 173 8.86 -18.78 9.36
CA GLU A 173 8.37 -20.16 9.41
C GLU A 173 9.42 -21.14 8.85
N VAL A 174 9.98 -20.86 7.67
CA VAL A 174 11.03 -21.70 7.07
C VAL A 174 12.26 -21.75 7.95
N ARG A 175 12.66 -20.63 8.52
CA ARG A 175 13.81 -20.55 9.42
C ARG A 175 13.60 -21.35 10.71
N ASN A 176 12.42 -21.26 11.31
CA ASN A 176 12.10 -21.95 12.58
C ASN A 176 11.89 -23.45 12.40
N ALA A 177 11.70 -23.89 11.17
CA ALA A 177 11.45 -25.28 10.84
C ALA A 177 12.74 -26.12 10.71
N GLY A 178 13.89 -25.52 10.60
CA GLY A 178 15.17 -26.19 10.40
C GLY A 178 16.33 -25.57 11.02
#